data_b085b096a7def78ab6c732417df424a0
#
_entry.id   b085b096a7def78ab6c732417df424a0
#
_cell.length_a   1.000
_cell.length_b   1.000
_cell.length_c   1.000
_cell.angle_alpha   90.00
_cell.angle_beta   90.00
_cell.angle_gamma   90.00
#
_symmetry.space_group_name_H-M   'P 1'
#
loop_
_entity.id
_entity.type
_entity.pdbx_description
1 polymer ?
#
loop_
_entity_poly.entity_id
_entity_poly.type
_entity_poly.pdbx_seq_one_letter_code
_entity_poly.pdbx_strand_id
1 'polypeptide(L)'
;MPFLLRGVLREYQLIGLDWLVTMHEKHLNGILADEMGLGKTIQTIALLAHLACEKSMWGPHLVVVPTSVMLNWELEFKKWCPGFKILTYYGSQKERKAKRQVGALVLSSVRASTFLFSALLQPARSNYVNVKCQSQ
;
A
#
# COMPACT_ATOMS: atom_id res chain seq x y z
N MET A 1 -16.40 4.12 -5.59
CA MET A 1 -15.16 4.76 -5.09
C MET A 1 -15.10 4.54 -3.58
N PRO A 2 -13.97 4.10 -2.99
CA PRO A 2 -13.90 3.79 -1.56
C PRO A 2 -14.10 5.07 -0.72
N PHE A 3 -14.96 5.01 0.29
CA PHE A 3 -15.27 6.17 1.14
C PHE A 3 -14.09 6.63 2.02
N LEU A 4 -13.11 5.77 2.26
CA LEU A 4 -11.88 6.10 2.99
C LEU A 4 -10.92 6.99 2.20
N LEU A 5 -11.06 7.01 0.87
CA LEU A 5 -10.17 7.78 0.01
C LEU A 5 -10.57 9.25 0.02
N ARG A 6 -9.66 10.12 0.38
CA ARG A 6 -9.85 11.58 0.29
C ARG A 6 -9.54 12.06 -1.12
N GLY A 7 -10.53 12.65 -1.80
CA GLY A 7 -10.41 13.17 -3.15
C GLY A 7 -11.04 12.28 -4.21
N VAL A 8 -10.99 12.74 -5.45
CA VAL A 8 -11.61 12.10 -6.60
C VAL A 8 -10.53 11.57 -7.53
N LEU A 9 -10.67 10.31 -7.92
CA LEU A 9 -9.83 9.71 -8.96
C LEU A 9 -10.25 10.23 -10.34
N ARG A 10 -9.29 10.41 -11.21
CA ARG A 10 -9.55 10.69 -12.63
C ARG A 10 -10.11 9.44 -13.30
N GLU A 11 -10.79 9.62 -14.44
CA GLU A 11 -11.45 8.53 -15.16
C GLU A 11 -10.51 7.36 -15.47
N TYR A 12 -9.33 7.63 -16.00
CA TYR A 12 -8.34 6.58 -16.28
C TYR A 12 -7.80 5.89 -15.01
N GLN A 13 -7.77 6.60 -13.87
CA GLN A 13 -7.38 6.01 -12.57
C GLN A 13 -8.48 5.09 -12.03
N LEU A 14 -9.75 5.38 -12.29
CA LEU A 14 -10.86 4.49 -11.97
C LEU A 14 -10.78 3.20 -12.78
N ILE A 15 -10.48 3.29 -14.09
CA ILE A 15 -10.26 2.12 -14.95
C ILE A 15 -9.10 1.27 -14.41
N GLY A 16 -7.99 1.90 -14.02
CA GLY A 16 -6.86 1.21 -13.42
C GLY A 16 -7.19 0.56 -12.07
N LEU A 17 -8.01 1.22 -11.24
CA LEU A 17 -8.51 0.65 -10.00
C LEU A 17 -9.37 -0.59 -10.24
N ASP A 18 -10.33 -0.53 -11.17
CA ASP A 18 -11.19 -1.67 -11.52
C ASP A 18 -10.37 -2.86 -12.03
N TRP A 19 -9.35 -2.59 -12.83
CA TRP A 19 -8.42 -3.62 -13.28
C TRP A 19 -7.66 -4.26 -12.09
N LEU A 20 -7.13 -3.45 -11.16
CA LEU A 20 -6.43 -3.94 -9.98
C LEU A 20 -7.35 -4.76 -9.07
N VAL A 21 -8.61 -4.33 -8.89
CA VAL A 21 -9.63 -5.08 -8.13
C VAL A 21 -9.91 -6.42 -8.80
N THR A 22 -10.07 -6.44 -10.13
CA THR A 22 -10.28 -7.67 -10.89
C THR A 22 -9.10 -8.64 -10.75
N MET A 23 -7.85 -8.14 -10.79
CA MET A 23 -6.67 -8.97 -10.57
C MET A 23 -6.67 -9.58 -9.17
N HIS A 24 -7.00 -8.78 -8.16
CA HIS A 24 -7.08 -9.24 -6.78
C HIS A 24 -8.17 -10.32 -6.62
N GLU A 25 -9.37 -10.13 -7.18
CA GLU A 25 -10.49 -11.09 -7.09
C GLU A 25 -10.19 -12.42 -7.78
N LYS A 26 -9.45 -12.37 -8.87
CA LYS A 26 -9.00 -13.55 -9.61
C LYS A 26 -7.73 -14.19 -9.02
N HIS A 27 -7.19 -13.65 -7.92
CA HIS A 27 -5.91 -14.07 -7.32
C HIS A 27 -4.74 -14.05 -8.32
N LEU A 28 -4.75 -13.11 -9.25
CA LEU A 28 -3.71 -12.92 -10.25
C LEU A 28 -2.77 -11.78 -9.83
N ASN A 29 -1.50 -11.93 -10.17
CA ASN A 29 -0.55 -10.84 -10.05
C ASN A 29 -0.62 -9.98 -11.32
N GLY A 30 -0.45 -8.65 -11.17
CA GLY A 30 -0.46 -7.73 -12.28
C GLY A 30 0.65 -6.68 -12.17
N ILE A 31 0.96 -6.05 -13.28
CA ILE A 31 1.90 -4.93 -13.36
C ILE A 31 1.15 -3.73 -13.90
N LEU A 32 1.01 -2.69 -13.06
CA LEU A 32 0.47 -1.40 -13.52
C LEU A 32 1.60 -0.60 -14.19
N ALA A 33 1.63 -0.64 -15.52
CA ALA A 33 2.71 -0.10 -16.34
C ALA A 33 2.39 1.26 -16.96
N ASP A 34 1.53 2.05 -16.33
CA ASP A 34 1.21 3.42 -16.75
C ASP A 34 2.46 4.30 -16.82
N GLU A 35 2.41 5.36 -17.62
CA GLU A 35 3.48 6.34 -17.70
C GLU A 35 3.75 7.02 -16.35
N MET A 36 4.94 7.58 -16.22
CA MET A 36 5.33 8.33 -15.02
C MET A 36 4.42 9.55 -14.85
N GLY A 37 3.99 9.82 -13.61
CA GLY A 37 3.12 10.98 -13.31
C GLY A 37 1.62 10.70 -13.37
N LEU A 38 1.15 9.58 -13.91
CA LEU A 38 -0.28 9.23 -14.00
C LEU A 38 -0.91 8.77 -12.69
N GLY A 39 -0.16 8.80 -11.58
CA GLY A 39 -0.71 8.52 -10.25
C GLY A 39 -0.86 7.03 -9.94
N LYS A 40 0.10 6.20 -10.31
CA LYS A 40 0.14 4.78 -9.89
C LYS A 40 0.04 4.61 -8.38
N THR A 41 0.66 5.51 -7.63
CA THR A 41 0.63 5.52 -6.16
C THR A 41 -0.78 5.68 -5.63
N ILE A 42 -1.55 6.67 -6.11
CA ILE A 42 -2.93 6.86 -5.66
C ILE A 42 -3.84 5.72 -6.09
N GLN A 43 -3.63 5.12 -7.26
CA GLN A 43 -4.39 3.94 -7.71
C GLN A 43 -4.14 2.75 -6.78
N THR A 44 -2.88 2.52 -6.35
CA THR A 44 -2.53 1.49 -5.38
C THR A 44 -3.17 1.76 -4.01
N ILE A 45 -3.11 3.00 -3.52
CA ILE A 45 -3.76 3.40 -2.26
C ILE A 45 -5.28 3.20 -2.36
N ALA A 46 -5.89 3.55 -3.49
CA ALA A 46 -7.31 3.35 -3.75
C ALA A 46 -7.71 1.87 -3.76
N LEU A 47 -6.88 0.98 -4.31
CA LEU A 47 -7.08 -0.46 -4.21
C LEU A 47 -7.15 -0.91 -2.75
N LEU A 48 -6.19 -0.51 -1.94
CA LEU A 48 -6.16 -0.91 -0.53
C LEU A 48 -7.34 -0.34 0.25
N ALA A 49 -7.75 0.89 -0.05
CA ALA A 49 -8.96 1.49 0.51
C ALA A 49 -10.22 0.74 0.07
N HIS A 50 -10.30 0.30 -1.18
CA HIS A 50 -11.40 -0.53 -1.68
C HIS A 50 -11.48 -1.88 -0.95
N LEU A 51 -10.34 -2.57 -0.79
CA LEU A 51 -10.29 -3.83 -0.06
C LEU A 51 -10.74 -3.67 1.41
N ALA A 52 -10.36 -2.58 2.06
CA ALA A 52 -10.79 -2.29 3.43
C ALA A 52 -12.30 -2.02 3.51
N CYS A 53 -12.86 -1.22 2.58
CA CYS A 53 -14.26 -0.81 2.60
C CYS A 53 -15.20 -1.93 2.16
N GLU A 54 -14.91 -2.57 1.03
CA GLU A 54 -15.84 -3.50 0.37
C GLU A 54 -15.61 -4.96 0.78
N LYS A 55 -14.36 -5.33 1.04
CA LYS A 55 -14.00 -6.71 1.41
C LYS A 55 -13.71 -6.87 2.89
N SER A 56 -13.80 -5.80 3.69
CA SER A 56 -13.42 -5.79 5.10
C SER A 56 -11.97 -6.24 5.37
N MET A 57 -11.12 -6.15 4.35
CA MET A 57 -9.70 -6.53 4.40
C MET A 57 -8.85 -5.34 4.82
N TRP A 58 -8.70 -5.14 6.11
CA TRP A 58 -7.95 -4.01 6.69
C TRP A 58 -6.43 -4.24 6.76
N GLY A 59 -5.96 -5.37 6.33
CA GLY A 59 -4.54 -5.73 6.35
C GLY A 59 -4.16 -6.75 7.43
N PRO A 60 -2.89 -6.94 7.72
CA PRO A 60 -1.77 -6.10 7.27
C PRO A 60 -1.46 -6.18 5.78
N HIS A 61 -1.17 -5.05 5.16
CA HIS A 61 -0.69 -5.00 3.79
C HIS A 61 0.80 -4.65 3.76
N LEU A 62 1.56 -5.23 2.83
CA LEU A 62 2.97 -4.95 2.64
C LEU A 62 3.18 -4.20 1.32
N VAL A 63 3.69 -2.98 1.41
CA VAL A 63 4.11 -2.20 0.23
C VAL A 63 5.64 -2.13 0.23
N VAL A 64 6.26 -2.69 -0.80
CA VAL A 64 7.71 -2.75 -0.95
C VAL A 64 8.15 -1.68 -1.93
N VAL A 65 8.99 -0.76 -1.48
CA VAL A 65 9.44 0.39 -2.27
C VAL A 65 10.94 0.65 -2.07
N PRO A 66 11.61 1.28 -3.04
CA PRO A 66 12.96 1.81 -2.83
C PRO A 66 13.01 2.82 -1.70
N THR A 67 14.13 2.85 -0.96
CA THR A 67 14.31 3.78 0.17
C THR A 67 14.12 5.24 -0.21
N SER A 68 14.53 5.62 -1.41
CA SER A 68 14.43 6.99 -1.93
C SER A 68 13.00 7.53 -2.03
N VAL A 69 12.01 6.65 -2.21
CA VAL A 69 10.60 7.05 -2.37
C VAL A 69 9.72 6.69 -1.17
N MET A 70 10.30 6.08 -0.15
CA MET A 70 9.53 5.60 1.02
C MET A 70 8.81 6.72 1.77
N LEU A 71 9.50 7.86 1.98
CA LEU A 71 8.89 9.04 2.61
C LEU A 71 7.75 9.59 1.77
N ASN A 72 7.91 9.61 0.44
CA ASN A 72 6.85 10.08 -0.47
C ASN A 72 5.61 9.18 -0.37
N TRP A 73 5.78 7.86 -0.30
CA TRP A 73 4.66 6.94 -0.09
C TRP A 73 3.93 7.18 1.24
N GLU A 74 4.68 7.43 2.32
CA GLU A 74 4.08 7.76 3.62
C GLU A 74 3.25 9.03 3.54
N LEU A 75 3.76 10.08 2.88
CA LEU A 75 3.05 11.35 2.68
C LEU A 75 1.79 11.16 1.80
N GLU A 76 1.88 10.39 0.72
CA GLU A 76 0.74 10.09 -0.15
C GLU A 76 -0.35 9.32 0.59
N PHE A 77 -0.01 8.35 1.42
CA PHE A 77 -1.00 7.68 2.28
C PHE A 77 -1.67 8.63 3.26
N LYS A 78 -0.90 9.48 3.94
CA LYS A 78 -1.45 10.47 4.87
C LYS A 78 -2.36 11.47 4.17
N LYS A 79 -2.06 11.81 2.92
CA LYS A 79 -2.85 12.71 2.09
C LYS A 79 -4.15 12.07 1.62
N TRP A 80 -4.07 10.88 1.02
CA TRP A 80 -5.19 10.26 0.31
C TRP A 80 -6.03 9.32 1.18
N CYS A 81 -5.42 8.67 2.16
CA CYS A 81 -6.12 7.71 3.02
C CYS A 81 -5.60 7.75 4.46
N PRO A 82 -5.83 8.84 5.21
CA PRO A 82 -5.32 9.01 6.57
C PRO A 82 -5.91 8.03 7.59
N GLY A 83 -6.95 7.28 7.22
CA GLY A 83 -7.52 6.22 8.06
C GLY A 83 -6.59 5.02 8.25
N PHE A 84 -5.59 4.88 7.40
CA PHE A 84 -4.62 3.80 7.53
C PHE A 84 -3.51 4.15 8.53
N LYS A 85 -3.17 3.19 9.38
CA LYS A 85 -1.97 3.25 10.21
C LYS A 85 -0.77 2.76 9.39
N ILE A 86 0.27 3.57 9.33
CA ILE A 86 1.45 3.29 8.51
C ILE A 86 2.62 2.97 9.43
N LEU A 87 3.28 1.84 9.19
CA LEU A 87 4.52 1.47 9.85
C LEU A 87 5.64 1.46 8.81
N THR A 88 6.54 2.42 8.89
CA THR A 88 7.73 2.48 8.03
C THR A 88 8.82 1.55 8.58
N TYR A 89 9.00 0.39 7.92
CA TYR A 89 9.96 -0.63 8.31
C TYR A 89 11.32 -0.38 7.66
N TYR A 90 12.11 0.50 8.28
CA TYR A 90 13.43 0.90 7.81
C TYR A 90 14.34 1.20 8.98
N GLY A 91 15.66 1.11 8.78
CA GLY A 91 16.68 1.43 9.77
C GLY A 91 17.62 0.27 10.07
N SER A 92 18.40 0.41 11.14
CA SER A 92 19.32 -0.60 11.65
C SER A 92 18.59 -1.89 12.08
N GLN A 93 19.34 -2.95 12.28
CA GLN A 93 18.76 -4.23 12.75
C GLN A 93 18.03 -4.10 14.08
N LYS A 94 18.55 -3.26 15.00
CA LYS A 94 17.92 -2.98 16.29
C LYS A 94 16.58 -2.25 16.13
N GLU A 95 16.56 -1.20 15.31
CA GLU A 95 15.34 -0.42 15.03
C GLU A 95 14.27 -1.29 14.35
N ARG A 96 14.65 -2.10 13.37
CA ARG A 96 13.73 -3.02 12.70
C ARG A 96 13.16 -4.06 13.66
N LYS A 97 13.97 -4.57 14.61
CA LYS A 97 13.50 -5.48 15.66
C LYS A 97 12.47 -4.82 16.57
N ALA A 98 12.74 -3.59 17.02
CA ALA A 98 11.80 -2.81 17.84
C ALA A 98 10.48 -2.56 17.08
N LYS A 99 10.56 -2.15 15.81
CA LYS A 99 9.38 -1.91 14.97
C LYS A 99 8.54 -3.18 14.76
N ARG A 100 9.15 -4.36 14.65
CA ARG A 100 8.40 -5.64 14.58
C ARG A 100 7.62 -5.91 15.86
N GLN A 101 8.20 -5.64 17.03
CA GLN A 101 7.51 -5.81 18.30
C GLN A 101 6.31 -4.88 18.44
N VAL A 102 6.48 -3.61 18.08
CA VAL A 102 5.39 -2.62 18.05
C VAL A 102 4.33 -3.03 17.02
N GLY A 103 4.74 -3.47 15.83
CA GLY A 103 3.83 -3.95 14.79
C GLY A 103 3.00 -5.15 15.27
N ALA A 104 3.61 -6.12 15.94
CA ALA A 104 2.91 -7.28 16.50
C ALA A 104 1.89 -6.87 17.57
N LEU A 105 2.23 -5.92 18.45
CA LEU A 105 1.31 -5.38 19.46
C LEU A 105 0.14 -4.62 18.82
N VAL A 106 0.42 -3.83 17.79
CA VAL A 106 -0.63 -3.09 17.05
C VAL A 106 -1.56 -4.05 16.31
N LEU A 107 -1.03 -5.12 15.71
CA LEU A 107 -1.83 -6.14 15.04
C LEU A 107 -2.71 -6.95 16.00
N SER A 108 -2.25 -7.18 17.24
CA SER A 108 -3.03 -7.91 18.25
C SER A 108 -4.10 -7.07 18.94
N SER A 109 -3.95 -5.75 18.98
CA SER A 109 -4.80 -4.87 19.79
C SER A 109 -5.87 -4.10 19.00
N VAL A 110 -5.80 -4.03 17.68
CA VAL A 110 -6.71 -3.19 16.87
C VAL A 110 -7.08 -3.88 15.57
N ARG A 111 -8.38 -3.95 15.26
CA ARG A 111 -8.92 -4.14 13.90
C ARG A 111 -8.56 -2.92 13.01
N ALA A 112 -7.32 -2.49 13.02
CA ALA A 112 -6.88 -1.31 12.31
C ALA A 112 -5.81 -1.70 11.30
N SER A 113 -6.04 -1.32 10.07
CA SER A 113 -5.14 -1.46 8.94
C SER A 113 -3.75 -0.93 9.26
N THR A 114 -2.78 -1.83 9.36
CA THR A 114 -1.38 -1.48 9.54
C THR A 114 -0.64 -1.81 8.26
N PHE A 115 -0.03 -0.81 7.65
CA PHE A 115 0.86 -1.01 6.50
C PHE A 115 2.28 -1.15 6.97
N LEU A 116 2.93 -2.19 6.49
CA LEU A 116 4.35 -2.40 6.71
C LEU A 116 5.09 -2.00 5.43
N PHE A 117 5.90 -0.93 5.48
CA PHE A 117 6.83 -0.59 4.42
C PHE A 117 8.16 -1.30 4.68
N SER A 118 8.58 -2.15 3.76
CA SER A 118 9.93 -2.70 3.75
C SER A 118 10.67 -2.19 2.54
N ALA A 119 11.77 -1.51 2.77
CA ALA A 119 12.67 -1.13 1.68
C ALA A 119 13.60 -2.31 1.41
N LEU A 120 13.50 -2.90 0.22
CA LEU A 120 14.53 -3.78 -0.30
C LEU A 120 15.60 -2.93 -0.99
N LEU A 121 16.84 -3.09 -0.55
CA LEU A 121 18.02 -2.60 -1.26
C LEU A 121 18.16 -3.40 -2.57
N GLN A 122 17.55 -2.91 -3.64
CA GLN A 122 17.88 -3.35 -4.98
C GLN A 122 18.31 -2.16 -5.82
N PRO A 123 19.34 -2.32 -6.66
CA PRO A 123 19.80 -1.25 -7.54
C PRO A 123 18.71 -0.83 -8.51
N ALA A 124 18.52 0.46 -8.61
CA ALA A 124 17.51 1.14 -9.40
C ALA A 124 17.52 0.68 -10.87
N ARG A 125 16.56 -0.15 -11.26
CA ARG A 125 16.21 -0.39 -12.68
C ARG A 125 14.77 -0.81 -12.96
N SER A 126 13.83 -0.62 -12.06
CA SER A 126 12.43 -0.78 -12.48
C SER A 126 11.45 -0.01 -11.60
N ASN A 127 10.60 0.78 -12.24
CA ASN A 127 9.50 1.53 -11.64
C ASN A 127 8.29 0.61 -11.31
N TYR A 128 8.53 -0.58 -10.80
CA TYR A 128 7.46 -1.53 -10.51
C TYR A 128 7.01 -1.40 -9.06
N VAL A 129 5.72 -1.24 -8.87
CA VAL A 129 5.06 -1.35 -7.57
C VAL A 129 4.56 -2.79 -7.45
N ASN A 130 5.16 -3.57 -6.57
CA ASN A 130 4.70 -4.92 -6.28
C ASN A 130 3.84 -4.87 -5.02
N VAL A 131 2.54 -5.00 -5.16
CA VAL A 131 1.59 -5.08 -4.05
C VAL A 131 1.30 -6.56 -3.81
N LYS A 132 1.83 -7.10 -2.73
CA LYS A 132 1.55 -8.47 -2.31
C LYS A 132 0.57 -8.44 -1.14
N CYS A 133 -0.66 -8.80 -1.38
CA CYS A 133 -1.63 -9.07 -0.34
C CYS A 133 -1.44 -10.53 0.12
N GLN A 134 -1.08 -10.73 1.38
CA GLN A 134 -1.16 -12.07 1.98
C GLN A 134 -2.57 -12.25 2.53
N SER A 135 -3.33 -13.14 1.91
CA SER A 135 -4.53 -13.72 2.51
C SER A 135 -4.09 -14.79 3.51
N GLN A 136 -4.50 -14.67 4.77
CA GLN A 136 -4.58 -15.80 5.70
C GLN A 136 -5.89 -16.54 5.47
#